data_87b16b771da0dd1ae0e0618aad0a9921
#
_entry.id   87b16b771da0dd1ae0e0618aad0a9921
#
_cell.length_a   1.000
_cell.length_b   1.000
_cell.length_c   1.000
_cell.angle_alpha   90.00
_cell.angle_beta   90.00
_cell.angle_gamma   90.00
#
_symmetry.space_group_name_H-M   'P 1'
#
loop_
_entity.id
_entity.type
_entity.pdbx_description
1 polymer ?
#
loop_
_entity_poly.entity_id
_entity_poly.type
_entity_poly.pdbx_seq_one_letter_code
_entity_poly.pdbx_strand_id
1 'polypeptide(L)'
;MVLYSGILADKIRNDKQIKEKMKMSRVIGIDLGTTNSCVSVVENDMPVIIPSATGATTTPSIVAFTKNGERLTGEAAARQAVTNPERTITSVKRHMGSDWSARIDGKEYKPQTISAMILMQL
;
A
#
# COMPACT_ATOMS: atom_id res chain seq x y z
N MET A 1 -7.57 -3.48 -6.96
CA MET A 1 -7.14 -2.29 -7.71
C MET A 1 -5.94 -2.69 -8.56
N VAL A 2 -6.05 -2.55 -9.85
CA VAL A 2 -4.95 -2.83 -10.79
C VAL A 2 -4.34 -1.50 -11.19
N LEU A 3 -3.04 -1.33 -10.88
CA LEU A 3 -2.28 -0.15 -11.31
C LEU A 3 -1.55 -0.50 -12.60
N TYR A 4 -1.96 0.11 -13.71
CA TYR A 4 -1.18 0.11 -14.93
C TYR A 4 -0.14 1.23 -14.82
N SER A 5 1.15 0.93 -14.89
CA SER A 5 2.15 1.93 -15.23
C SER A 5 2.04 2.19 -16.74
N GLY A 6 0.93 2.84 -17.10
CA GLY A 6 0.63 3.20 -18.48
C GLY A 6 1.35 4.47 -18.84
N ILE A 7 2.39 4.34 -19.59
CA ILE A 7 2.99 5.47 -20.28
C ILE A 7 2.15 5.72 -21.51
N LEU A 8 1.82 6.99 -21.74
CA LEU A 8 1.21 7.54 -22.95
C LEU A 8 1.75 6.85 -24.21
N ALA A 9 0.96 5.92 -24.73
CA ALA A 9 1.40 4.95 -25.73
C ALA A 9 1.67 5.54 -27.12
N ASP A 10 1.17 6.74 -27.43
CA ASP A 10 1.14 7.23 -28.82
C ASP A 10 2.35 8.05 -29.26
N LYS A 11 3.19 8.52 -28.35
CA LYS A 11 4.39 9.32 -28.68
C LYS A 11 5.69 8.51 -28.73
N ILE A 12 5.63 7.21 -28.42
CA ILE A 12 6.80 6.41 -28.06
C ILE A 12 7.08 5.26 -29.05
N ARG A 13 6.34 5.18 -30.16
CA ARG A 13 6.40 4.03 -31.10
C ARG A 13 7.73 3.79 -31.81
N ASN A 14 8.70 4.70 -31.76
CA ASN A 14 9.93 4.58 -32.57
C ASN A 14 11.26 4.52 -31.80
N ASP A 15 11.27 4.52 -30.48
CA ASP A 15 12.51 4.47 -29.73
C ASP A 15 12.81 3.06 -29.21
N LYS A 16 13.92 2.50 -29.66
CA LYS A 16 14.36 1.14 -29.30
C LYS A 16 14.62 0.99 -27.79
N GLN A 17 15.13 2.02 -27.14
CA GLN A 17 15.37 2.03 -25.68
C GLN A 17 14.06 2.04 -24.89
N ILE A 18 13.04 2.68 -25.41
CA ILE A 18 11.73 2.75 -24.78
C ILE A 18 10.99 1.43 -25.00
N LYS A 19 11.15 0.77 -26.16
CA LYS A 19 10.62 -0.58 -26.40
C LYS A 19 11.24 -1.60 -25.44
N GLU A 20 12.52 -1.53 -25.12
CA GLU A 20 13.16 -2.38 -24.13
C GLU A 20 12.68 -2.07 -22.71
N LYS A 21 12.49 -0.78 -22.38
CA LYS A 21 11.93 -0.35 -21.09
C LYS A 21 10.46 -0.76 -20.94
N MET A 22 9.67 -0.73 -22.02
CA MET A 22 8.28 -1.23 -22.04
C MET A 22 8.21 -2.75 -21.92
N LYS A 23 9.21 -3.48 -22.39
CA LYS A 23 9.32 -4.93 -22.22
C LYS A 23 9.51 -5.34 -20.75
N MET A 24 9.90 -4.39 -19.89
CA MET A 24 10.02 -4.54 -18.44
C MET A 24 8.84 -3.94 -17.67
N SER A 25 7.80 -3.40 -18.33
CA SER A 25 6.62 -2.93 -17.61
C SER A 25 5.85 -4.15 -17.09
N ARG A 26 5.82 -4.30 -15.79
CA ARG A 26 5.07 -5.35 -15.10
C ARG A 26 3.73 -4.81 -14.64
N VAL A 27 2.69 -5.61 -14.80
CA VAL A 27 1.40 -5.34 -14.17
C VAL A 27 1.51 -5.71 -12.71
N ILE A 28 1.20 -4.77 -11.84
CA ILE A 28 1.18 -4.97 -10.39
C ILE A 28 -0.29 -5.01 -9.95
N GLY A 29 -0.67 -6.09 -9.28
CA GLY A 29 -1.94 -6.20 -8.61
C GLY A 29 -1.78 -5.90 -7.11
N ILE A 30 -2.64 -5.06 -6.57
CA ILE A 30 -2.68 -4.76 -5.14
C ILE A 30 -4.08 -5.10 -4.62
N ASP A 31 -4.13 -5.94 -3.60
CA ASP A 31 -5.32 -6.14 -2.79
C ASP A 31 -5.16 -5.36 -1.48
N LEU A 32 -5.85 -4.23 -1.39
CA LEU A 32 -5.94 -3.45 -0.16
C LEU A 32 -7.10 -3.98 0.67
N GLY A 33 -6.82 -4.97 1.51
CA GLY A 33 -7.82 -5.58 2.37
C GLY A 33 -8.08 -4.78 3.64
N THR A 34 -9.16 -5.11 4.34
CA THR A 34 -9.52 -4.51 5.64
C THR A 34 -8.51 -4.85 6.73
N THR A 35 -8.08 -6.09 6.78
CA THR A 35 -7.17 -6.63 7.80
C THR A 35 -5.74 -6.78 7.27
N ASN A 36 -5.60 -7.32 6.06
CA ASN A 36 -4.31 -7.56 5.41
C ASN A 36 -4.35 -7.07 3.96
N SER A 37 -3.20 -6.69 3.47
CA SER A 37 -2.98 -6.30 2.08
C SER A 37 -1.91 -7.18 1.46
N CYS A 38 -1.93 -7.34 0.14
CA CYS A 38 -0.89 -8.05 -0.59
C CYS A 38 -0.62 -7.43 -1.96
N VAL A 39 0.54 -7.75 -2.49
CA VAL A 39 0.99 -7.32 -3.82
C VAL A 39 1.30 -8.54 -4.66
N SER A 40 0.90 -8.52 -5.91
CA SER A 40 1.23 -9.54 -6.89
C SER A 40 1.74 -8.93 -8.18
N VAL A 41 2.50 -9.71 -8.93
CA VAL A 41 2.89 -9.42 -10.31
C VAL A 41 2.45 -10.56 -11.19
N VAL A 42 2.32 -10.29 -12.50
CA VAL A 42 2.11 -11.35 -13.49
C VAL A 42 3.46 -11.75 -14.05
N GLU A 43 3.83 -13.01 -13.90
CA GLU A 43 5.01 -13.64 -14.48
C GLU A 43 4.57 -14.87 -15.28
N ASN A 44 4.97 -14.93 -16.56
CA ASN A 44 4.59 -16.02 -17.45
C ASN A 44 3.07 -16.31 -17.46
N ASP A 45 2.27 -15.27 -17.55
CA ASP A 45 0.79 -15.30 -17.50
C ASP A 45 0.18 -15.85 -16.20
N MET A 46 0.98 -15.95 -15.15
CA MET A 46 0.54 -16.40 -13.83
C MET A 46 0.72 -15.30 -12.79
N PRO A 47 -0.25 -15.09 -11.89
CA PRO A 47 -0.08 -14.18 -10.76
C PRO A 47 0.88 -14.78 -9.72
N VAL A 48 1.87 -14.00 -9.33
CA VAL A 48 2.86 -14.35 -8.31
C VAL A 48 2.80 -13.30 -7.20
N ILE A 49 2.62 -13.74 -5.96
CA ILE A 49 2.64 -12.85 -4.80
C ILE A 49 4.07 -12.42 -4.53
N ILE A 50 4.26 -11.11 -4.33
CA ILE A 50 5.53 -10.53 -3.90
C ILE A 50 5.56 -10.56 -2.37
N PRO A 51 6.50 -11.27 -1.74
CA PRO A 51 6.65 -11.22 -0.29
C PRO A 51 7.06 -9.82 0.19
N SER A 52 6.63 -9.47 1.38
CA SER A 52 7.10 -8.26 2.07
C SER A 52 8.60 -8.36 2.43
N ALA A 53 9.17 -7.28 2.91
CA ALA A 53 10.56 -7.24 3.38
C ALA A 53 10.87 -8.27 4.48
N THR A 54 9.85 -8.73 5.22
CA THR A 54 9.96 -9.77 6.25
C THR A 54 9.75 -11.19 5.72
N GLY A 55 9.46 -11.34 4.43
CA GLY A 55 9.16 -12.62 3.79
C GLY A 55 7.70 -13.06 3.91
N ALA A 56 6.82 -12.25 4.51
CA ALA A 56 5.40 -12.56 4.61
C ALA A 56 4.67 -12.30 3.29
N THR A 57 3.70 -13.13 2.95
CA THR A 57 2.87 -12.99 1.74
C THR A 57 1.76 -11.95 1.88
N THR A 58 1.50 -11.51 3.10
CA THR A 58 0.53 -10.44 3.40
C THR A 58 1.15 -9.43 4.34
N THR A 59 0.68 -8.19 4.26
CA THR A 59 1.08 -7.08 5.12
C THR A 59 -0.14 -6.60 5.90
N PRO A 60 -0.09 -6.50 7.24
CA PRO A 60 -1.19 -5.94 8.02
C PRO A 60 -1.59 -4.55 7.54
N SER A 61 -2.88 -4.33 7.34
CA SER A 61 -3.45 -3.03 6.94
C SER A 61 -3.56 -2.10 8.15
N ILE A 62 -2.43 -1.81 8.78
CA ILE A 62 -2.32 -1.05 10.03
C ILE A 62 -1.31 0.07 9.88
N VAL A 63 -1.67 1.25 10.38
CA VAL A 63 -0.78 2.40 10.51
C VAL A 63 -0.76 2.85 11.97
N ALA A 64 0.42 3.15 12.47
CA ALA A 64 0.59 3.69 13.81
C ALA A 64 1.57 4.87 13.82
N PHE A 65 1.48 5.67 14.86
CA PHE A 65 2.40 6.78 15.09
C PHE A 65 3.04 6.62 16.46
N THR A 66 4.35 6.66 16.52
CA THR A 66 5.09 6.66 17.78
C THR A 66 4.87 7.97 18.53
N LYS A 67 5.25 8.00 19.81
CA LYS A 67 5.23 9.22 20.63
C LYS A 67 6.10 10.33 20.05
N ASN A 68 7.12 9.97 19.27
CA ASN A 68 8.01 10.93 18.60
C ASN A 68 7.48 11.37 17.22
N GLY A 69 6.27 10.93 16.83
CA GLY A 69 5.67 11.28 15.55
C GLY A 69 6.14 10.44 14.36
N GLU A 70 6.94 9.40 14.58
CA GLU A 70 7.35 8.48 13.53
C GLU A 70 6.18 7.61 13.10
N ARG A 71 6.00 7.45 11.78
CA ARG A 71 4.97 6.59 11.21
C ARG A 71 5.48 5.16 11.08
N LEU A 72 4.68 4.23 11.58
CA LEU A 72 4.85 2.79 11.40
C LEU A 72 3.73 2.25 10.53
N THR A 73 4.03 1.28 9.68
CA THR A 73 3.04 0.64 8.82
C THR A 73 3.27 -0.87 8.77
N GLY A 74 2.20 -1.63 8.57
CA GLY A 74 2.26 -3.08 8.44
C GLY A 74 2.63 -3.78 9.74
N GLU A 75 3.57 -4.71 9.69
CA GLU A 75 3.97 -5.51 10.85
C GLU A 75 4.56 -4.68 11.99
N ALA A 76 5.33 -3.65 11.69
CA ALA A 76 5.87 -2.76 12.71
C ALA A 76 4.75 -2.05 13.49
N ALA A 77 3.70 -1.60 12.78
CA ALA A 77 2.52 -1.02 13.42
C ALA A 77 1.73 -2.08 14.22
N ALA A 78 1.58 -3.28 13.68
CA ALA A 78 0.86 -4.37 14.34
C ALA A 78 1.52 -4.78 15.67
N ARG A 79 2.84 -4.91 15.69
CA ARG A 79 3.58 -5.33 16.89
C ARG A 79 3.40 -4.43 18.10
N GLN A 80 3.21 -3.14 17.90
CA GLN A 80 3.05 -2.18 18.98
C GLN A 80 1.59 -1.77 19.24
N ALA A 81 0.62 -2.35 18.51
CA ALA A 81 -0.79 -1.94 18.56
C ALA A 81 -1.38 -2.07 19.97
N VAL A 82 -1.04 -3.12 20.71
CA VAL A 82 -1.54 -3.36 22.08
C VAL A 82 -1.03 -2.32 23.07
N THR A 83 0.22 -1.88 22.92
CA THR A 83 0.87 -0.92 23.81
C THR A 83 0.62 0.54 23.42
N ASN A 84 0.10 0.78 22.22
CA ASN A 84 -0.13 2.12 21.67
C ASN A 84 -1.47 2.18 20.88
N PRO A 85 -2.60 1.77 21.48
CA PRO A 85 -3.88 1.65 20.76
C PRO A 85 -4.42 3.00 20.29
N GLU A 86 -4.23 4.06 21.06
CA GLU A 86 -4.75 5.41 20.74
C GLU A 86 -4.10 6.03 19.49
N ARG A 87 -2.91 5.55 19.14
CA ARG A 87 -2.13 6.05 18.00
C ARG A 87 -1.98 5.00 16.90
N THR A 88 -2.81 3.95 16.93
CA THR A 88 -2.82 2.85 15.97
C THR A 88 -4.16 2.79 15.27
N ILE A 89 -4.14 2.79 13.94
CA ILE A 89 -5.33 2.77 13.10
C ILE A 89 -5.40 1.43 12.40
N THR A 90 -6.47 0.69 12.67
CA THR A 90 -6.77 -0.61 12.05
C THR A 90 -8.07 -0.52 11.27
N SER A 91 -8.28 -1.44 10.34
CA SER A 91 -9.56 -1.58 9.62
C SER A 91 -10.06 -0.29 8.95
N VAL A 92 -9.15 0.55 8.49
CA VAL A 92 -9.49 1.86 7.91
C VAL A 92 -10.41 1.75 6.69
N LYS A 93 -10.35 0.64 5.95
CA LYS A 93 -11.20 0.40 4.78
C LYS A 93 -12.69 0.46 5.12
N ARG A 94 -13.08 0.10 6.33
CA ARG A 94 -14.48 0.19 6.79
C ARG A 94 -14.99 1.62 6.89
N HIS A 95 -14.11 2.58 6.97
CA HIS A 95 -14.43 4.01 7.08
C HIS A 95 -14.38 4.75 5.73
N MET A 96 -14.03 4.06 4.65
CA MET A 96 -14.01 4.66 3.31
C MET A 96 -15.42 5.13 2.92
N GLY A 97 -15.49 6.35 2.37
CA GLY A 97 -16.77 6.96 1.98
C GLY A 97 -17.59 7.55 3.13
N SER A 98 -17.06 7.57 4.36
CA SER A 98 -17.66 8.20 5.53
C SER A 98 -16.94 9.49 5.94
N ASP A 99 -17.52 10.22 6.89
CA ASP A 99 -16.93 11.43 7.51
C ASP A 99 -15.93 11.11 8.62
N TRP A 100 -15.61 9.84 8.82
CA TRP A 100 -14.67 9.40 9.84
C TRP A 100 -13.28 9.99 9.61
N SER A 101 -12.62 10.33 10.68
CA SER A 101 -11.20 10.70 10.67
C SER A 101 -10.54 10.29 11.99
N ALA A 102 -9.24 10.04 11.93
CA ALA A 102 -8.42 9.88 13.13
C ALA A 102 -7.67 11.17 13.42
N ARG A 103 -7.65 11.56 14.69
CA ARG A 103 -6.86 12.71 15.13
C ARG A 103 -5.69 12.26 15.99
N ILE A 104 -4.48 12.52 15.50
CA ILE A 104 -3.24 12.13 16.15
C ILE A 104 -2.29 13.34 16.16
N ASP A 105 -1.81 13.72 17.34
CA ASP A 105 -0.94 14.88 17.53
C ASP A 105 -1.48 16.18 16.92
N GLY A 106 -2.80 16.39 17.02
CA GLY A 106 -3.46 17.56 16.46
C GLY A 106 -3.68 17.53 14.95
N LYS A 107 -3.22 16.49 14.26
CA LYS A 107 -3.46 16.28 12.83
C LYS A 107 -4.65 15.36 12.62
N GLU A 108 -5.45 15.69 11.62
CA GLU A 108 -6.57 14.89 11.17
C GLU A 108 -6.17 14.03 9.97
N TYR A 109 -6.45 12.73 10.06
CA TYR A 109 -6.16 11.77 9.00
C TYR A 109 -7.46 11.18 8.48
N LYS A 110 -7.75 11.39 7.21
CA LYS A 110 -8.89 10.79 6.50
C LYS A 110 -8.58 9.33 6.15
N PRO A 111 -9.62 8.49 5.92
CA PRO A 111 -9.42 7.09 5.53
C PRO A 111 -8.54 6.94 4.27
N GLN A 112 -8.69 7.84 3.30
CA GLN A 112 -7.91 7.84 2.06
C GLN A 112 -6.41 8.06 2.33
N THR A 113 -6.09 8.96 3.26
CA THR A 113 -4.70 9.26 3.64
C THR A 113 -4.06 8.06 4.32
N ILE A 114 -4.75 7.41 5.23
CA ILE A 114 -4.27 6.19 5.91
C ILE A 114 -4.11 5.04 4.90
N SER A 115 -5.07 4.87 4.00
CA SER A 115 -4.99 3.86 2.93
C SER A 115 -3.79 4.09 2.02
N ALA A 116 -3.50 5.34 1.67
CA ALA A 116 -2.32 5.70 0.90
C ALA A 116 -1.01 5.35 1.63
N MET A 117 -0.94 5.52 2.95
CA MET A 117 0.21 5.13 3.75
C MET A 117 0.45 3.62 3.72
N ILE A 118 -0.62 2.81 3.73
CA ILE A 118 -0.54 1.35 3.59
C ILE A 118 -0.02 0.99 2.19
N LEU A 119 -0.60 1.61 1.14
CA LEU A 119 -0.18 1.37 -0.24
C LEU A 119 1.30 1.69 -0.49
N MET A 120 1.83 2.74 0.13
CA MET A 120 3.24 3.11 0.00
C MET A 120 4.20 2.11 0.67
N GLN A 121 3.71 1.27 1.57
CA GLN A 121 4.50 0.25 2.24
C GLN A 121 4.60 -1.04 1.41
N LEU A 122 3.63 -1.27 0.55
CA LEU A 122 3.56 -2.47 -0.30
C LEU A 122 4.54 -2.37 -1.47
#